data_4209531984985761ae6b139f91b0ac7a
#
_entry.id   4209531984985761ae6b139f91b0ac7a
#
_cell.length_a   1.000
_cell.length_b   1.000
_cell.length_c   1.000
_cell.angle_alpha   90.00
_cell.angle_beta   90.00
_cell.angle_gamma   90.00
#
_symmetry.space_group_name_H-M   'P 1'
#
loop_
_entity.id
_entity.type
_entity.pdbx_description
1 polymer ?
#
loop_
_entity_poly.entity_id
_entity_poly.type
_entity_poly.pdbx_seq_one_letter_code
_entity_poly.pdbx_strand_id
1 'polypeptide(L)'
;MCKKIAERKGIYNLVKNSEELEKLSGTVHHQGVVAMISMPEIIPLDSDITDLWIKNKENAILLDHIGNANNFGAIVRSAAFFGIKNIIIPQDETKSAITTSSYRIAEGGMEYVTIYSVKSMSKLLQALKGKMKIIGTDLTAKKSSREIKKICDGMPALMILGNEEHGISDEVRKNCDELIIIPFFGMKDGEVSQVDSLNVAQASSILFYELSC
;
A
#
# COMPACT_ATOMS: atom_id res chain seq x y z
N MET A 1 -29.50 -0.83 5.98
CA MET A 1 -28.21 -0.57 6.67
C MET A 1 -28.36 -0.69 8.20
N CYS A 2 -29.18 0.10 8.88
CA CYS A 2 -29.31 0.12 10.36
C CYS A 2 -29.61 -1.26 11.00
N LYS A 3 -30.48 -2.08 10.39
CA LYS A 3 -30.76 -3.45 10.89
C LYS A 3 -29.49 -4.31 10.92
N LYS A 4 -28.67 -4.28 9.88
CA LYS A 4 -27.41 -5.05 9.83
C LYS A 4 -26.37 -4.58 10.86
N ILE A 5 -26.36 -3.28 11.17
CA ILE A 5 -25.48 -2.72 12.22
C ILE A 5 -25.95 -3.21 13.60
N ALA A 6 -27.26 -3.15 13.86
CA ALA A 6 -27.85 -3.65 15.11
C ALA A 6 -27.62 -5.15 15.30
N GLU A 7 -27.78 -5.96 14.25
CA GLU A 7 -27.50 -7.41 14.26
C GLU A 7 -26.04 -7.72 14.63
N ARG A 8 -25.10 -6.83 14.28
CA ARG A 8 -23.67 -6.94 14.63
C ARG A 8 -23.31 -6.23 15.95
N LYS A 9 -24.30 -5.90 16.79
CA LYS A 9 -24.15 -5.17 18.07
C LYS A 9 -23.49 -3.77 17.90
N GLY A 10 -23.60 -3.18 16.72
CA GLY A 10 -23.15 -1.82 16.48
C GLY A 10 -24.14 -0.79 17.01
N ILE A 11 -23.64 0.32 17.49
CA ILE A 11 -24.43 1.48 17.93
C ILE A 11 -24.67 2.38 16.74
N TYR A 12 -25.92 2.80 16.53
CA TYR A 12 -26.24 3.81 15.50
C TYR A 12 -27.25 4.82 16.02
N ASN A 13 -27.16 6.02 15.52
CA ASN A 13 -28.09 7.11 15.79
C ASN A 13 -28.74 7.56 14.49
N LEU A 14 -30.03 7.81 14.52
CA LEU A 14 -30.76 8.43 13.41
C LEU A 14 -30.73 9.94 13.60
N VAL A 15 -30.18 10.65 12.60
CA VAL A 15 -30.18 12.11 12.58
C VAL A 15 -31.33 12.64 11.75
N LYS A 16 -31.85 13.81 12.10
CA LYS A 16 -33.09 14.36 11.49
C LYS A 16 -32.84 15.08 10.17
N ASN A 17 -31.61 15.60 9.96
CA ASN A 17 -31.29 16.39 8.79
C ASN A 17 -29.84 16.18 8.35
N SER A 18 -29.52 16.63 7.13
CA SER A 18 -28.20 16.56 6.53
C SER A 18 -27.15 17.43 7.23
N GLU A 19 -27.57 18.57 7.80
CA GLU A 19 -26.67 19.53 8.45
C GLU A 19 -25.95 18.92 9.67
N GLU A 20 -26.62 18.03 10.40
CA GLU A 20 -26.02 17.32 11.52
C GLU A 20 -24.94 16.33 11.06
N LEU A 21 -25.18 15.64 9.93
CA LEU A 21 -24.16 14.77 9.32
C LEU A 21 -22.99 15.59 8.75
N GLU A 22 -23.24 16.74 8.18
CA GLU A 22 -22.19 17.66 7.69
C GLU A 22 -21.27 18.12 8.82
N LYS A 23 -21.87 18.50 9.97
CA LYS A 23 -21.09 18.87 11.19
C LYS A 23 -20.23 17.72 11.69
N LEU A 24 -20.74 16.49 11.66
CA LEU A 24 -20.02 15.30 12.13
C LEU A 24 -18.91 14.89 11.15
N SER A 25 -19.14 14.98 9.86
CA SER A 25 -18.21 14.53 8.82
C SER A 25 -17.23 15.60 8.36
N GLY A 26 -17.54 16.88 8.62
CA GLY A 26 -16.80 18.02 8.07
C GLY A 26 -16.94 18.19 6.53
N THR A 27 -17.91 17.51 5.90
CA THR A 27 -18.13 17.54 4.46
C THR A 27 -19.61 17.36 4.09
N VAL A 28 -20.03 17.95 2.98
CA VAL A 28 -21.37 17.75 2.38
C VAL A 28 -21.49 16.40 1.64
N HIS A 29 -20.37 15.70 1.40
CA HIS A 29 -20.33 14.47 0.59
C HIS A 29 -20.49 13.19 1.41
N HIS A 30 -21.23 13.22 2.52
CA HIS A 30 -21.43 12.09 3.44
C HIS A 30 -22.43 11.01 2.94
N GLN A 31 -23.16 11.26 1.84
CA GLN A 31 -24.12 10.31 1.25
C GLN A 31 -25.17 9.76 2.25
N GLY A 32 -25.50 10.52 3.28
CA GLY A 32 -26.49 10.15 4.29
C GLY A 32 -25.99 9.24 5.42
N VAL A 33 -24.68 8.96 5.50
CA VAL A 33 -24.08 8.11 6.54
C VAL A 33 -22.75 8.68 7.00
N VAL A 34 -22.54 8.72 8.31
CA VAL A 34 -21.24 9.02 8.94
C VAL A 34 -20.93 7.92 9.95
N ALA A 35 -19.72 7.39 9.89
CA ALA A 35 -19.23 6.42 10.84
C ALA A 35 -18.08 7.02 11.67
N MET A 36 -18.18 6.93 12.98
CA MET A 36 -17.07 7.19 13.88
C MET A 36 -16.36 5.88 14.16
N ILE A 37 -15.08 5.81 13.81
CA ILE A 37 -14.25 4.63 14.01
C ILE A 37 -13.02 4.98 14.83
N SER A 38 -12.47 4.01 15.52
CA SER A 38 -11.13 4.14 16.09
C SER A 38 -10.10 4.17 14.96
N MET A 39 -9.05 4.97 15.12
CA MET A 39 -7.91 4.91 14.19
C MET A 39 -7.32 3.49 14.20
N PRO A 40 -6.89 2.94 13.05
CA PRO A 40 -6.22 1.65 13.04
C PRO A 40 -4.91 1.76 13.83
N GLU A 41 -4.59 0.70 14.51
CA GLU A 41 -3.31 0.58 15.18
C GLU A 41 -2.21 0.37 14.13
N ILE A 42 -1.14 1.17 14.23
CA ILE A 42 0.08 0.95 13.45
C ILE A 42 1.03 0.16 14.33
N ILE A 43 1.32 -1.05 13.91
CA ILE A 43 2.10 -1.99 14.70
C ILE A 43 3.59 -1.78 14.41
N PRO A 44 4.45 -1.55 15.42
CA PRO A 44 5.89 -1.59 15.20
C PRO A 44 6.32 -2.95 14.66
N LEU A 45 7.00 -2.97 13.51
CA LEU A 45 7.45 -4.21 12.89
C LEU A 45 8.64 -4.78 13.65
N ASP A 46 8.55 -6.05 14.01
CA ASP A 46 9.61 -6.82 14.67
C ASP A 46 9.96 -8.11 13.90
N SER A 47 10.94 -8.86 14.45
CA SER A 47 11.41 -10.11 13.84
C SER A 47 10.37 -11.22 13.87
N ASP A 48 9.57 -11.32 14.93
CA ASP A 48 8.60 -12.39 15.10
C ASP A 48 7.50 -12.30 14.04
N ILE A 49 7.08 -11.07 13.72
CA ILE A 49 6.11 -10.78 12.65
C ILE A 49 6.70 -11.17 11.29
N THR A 50 7.93 -10.76 11.00
CA THR A 50 8.55 -11.08 9.70
C THR A 50 8.83 -12.57 9.54
N ASP A 51 9.23 -13.27 10.61
CA ASP A 51 9.44 -14.72 10.59
C ASP A 51 8.11 -15.48 10.34
N LEU A 52 6.97 -14.93 10.84
CA LEU A 52 5.64 -15.47 10.54
C LEU A 52 5.30 -15.32 9.06
N TRP A 53 5.58 -14.16 8.44
CA TRP A 53 5.35 -13.96 7.00
C TRP A 53 6.18 -14.93 6.16
N ILE A 54 7.46 -15.13 6.51
CA ILE A 54 8.36 -16.05 5.83
C ILE A 54 7.82 -17.48 5.92
N LYS A 55 7.44 -17.91 7.13
CA LYS A 55 6.87 -19.25 7.39
C LYS A 55 5.60 -19.48 6.59
N ASN A 56 4.72 -18.49 6.52
CA ASN A 56 3.42 -18.58 5.84
C ASN A 56 3.53 -18.25 4.34
N LYS A 57 4.70 -17.87 3.84
CA LYS A 57 4.92 -17.38 2.47
C LYS A 57 4.03 -16.18 2.12
N GLU A 58 3.87 -15.26 3.06
CA GLU A 58 3.08 -14.06 2.88
C GLU A 58 3.92 -12.94 2.25
N ASN A 59 3.38 -12.31 1.22
CA ASN A 59 3.98 -11.13 0.62
C ASN A 59 3.75 -9.88 1.49
N ALA A 60 4.68 -8.94 1.40
CA ALA A 60 4.59 -7.65 2.07
C ALA A 60 4.94 -6.51 1.09
N ILE A 61 4.43 -5.32 1.40
CA ILE A 61 4.69 -4.10 0.63
C ILE A 61 5.38 -3.09 1.53
N LEU A 62 6.49 -2.53 1.08
CA LEU A 62 7.15 -1.39 1.71
C LEU A 62 6.90 -0.13 0.88
N LEU A 63 6.37 0.90 1.51
CA LEU A 63 6.14 2.20 0.90
C LEU A 63 7.28 3.14 1.29
N ASP A 64 8.13 3.47 0.32
CA ASP A 64 9.29 4.32 0.54
C ASP A 64 8.94 5.78 0.25
N HIS A 65 8.58 6.52 1.31
CA HIS A 65 8.25 7.95 1.27
C HIS A 65 7.03 8.31 0.38
N ILE A 66 5.95 7.53 0.49
CA ILE A 66 4.67 7.85 -0.16
C ILE A 66 3.86 8.77 0.74
N GLY A 67 4.14 10.08 0.66
CA GLY A 67 3.54 11.10 1.53
C GLY A 67 2.09 11.47 1.24
N ASN A 68 1.53 11.06 0.09
CA ASN A 68 0.17 11.42 -0.32
C ASN A 68 -0.87 10.42 0.23
N ALA A 69 -1.73 10.88 1.15
CA ALA A 69 -2.77 10.07 1.76
C ALA A 69 -3.76 9.45 0.73
N ASN A 70 -4.00 10.11 -0.40
CA ASN A 70 -4.87 9.57 -1.45
C ASN A 70 -4.21 8.37 -2.15
N ASN A 71 -2.92 8.47 -2.47
CA ASN A 71 -2.16 7.36 -3.03
C ASN A 71 -2.06 6.22 -2.03
N PHE A 72 -1.79 6.51 -0.76
CA PHE A 72 -1.79 5.50 0.29
C PHE A 72 -3.14 4.75 0.36
N GLY A 73 -4.27 5.45 0.41
CA GLY A 73 -5.60 4.85 0.43
C GLY A 73 -5.88 3.96 -0.79
N ALA A 74 -5.48 4.41 -1.99
CA ALA A 74 -5.66 3.64 -3.21
C ALA A 74 -4.74 2.40 -3.27
N ILE A 75 -3.51 2.49 -2.77
CA ILE A 75 -2.60 1.35 -2.62
C ILE A 75 -3.18 0.31 -1.65
N VAL A 76 -3.68 0.76 -0.49
CA VAL A 76 -4.34 -0.11 0.49
C VAL A 76 -5.53 -0.85 -0.11
N ARG A 77 -6.38 -0.13 -0.88
CA ARG A 77 -7.51 -0.73 -1.59
C ARG A 77 -7.05 -1.83 -2.55
N SER A 78 -6.03 -1.55 -3.35
CA SER A 78 -5.47 -2.52 -4.29
C SER A 78 -4.83 -3.71 -3.57
N ALA A 79 -4.07 -3.48 -2.50
CA ALA A 79 -3.47 -4.54 -1.69
C ALA A 79 -4.54 -5.49 -1.10
N ALA A 80 -5.60 -4.92 -0.49
CA ALA A 80 -6.72 -5.67 0.02
C ALA A 80 -7.42 -6.51 -1.07
N PHE A 81 -7.62 -5.93 -2.27
CA PHE A 81 -8.24 -6.62 -3.40
C PHE A 81 -7.43 -7.82 -3.88
N PHE A 82 -6.10 -7.69 -3.91
CA PHE A 82 -5.19 -8.76 -4.32
C PHE A 82 -4.73 -9.67 -3.16
N GLY A 83 -5.31 -9.53 -1.97
CA GLY A 83 -5.03 -10.38 -0.81
C GLY A 83 -3.67 -10.15 -0.14
N ILE A 84 -3.00 -9.03 -0.43
CA ILE A 84 -1.77 -8.62 0.23
C ILE A 84 -2.14 -7.90 1.53
N LYS A 85 -1.76 -8.49 2.67
CA LYS A 85 -2.21 -8.03 3.99
C LYS A 85 -1.21 -7.13 4.71
N ASN A 86 0.07 -7.21 4.36
CA ASN A 86 1.16 -6.63 5.12
C ASN A 86 1.70 -5.37 4.42
N ILE A 87 1.46 -4.20 4.99
CA ILE A 87 1.93 -2.91 4.46
C ILE A 87 2.87 -2.28 5.49
N ILE A 88 4.06 -1.90 5.05
CA ILE A 88 5.10 -1.30 5.88
C ILE A 88 5.29 0.15 5.45
N ILE A 89 5.35 1.05 6.42
CA ILE A 89 5.65 2.48 6.21
C ILE A 89 6.78 2.93 7.13
N PRO A 90 7.54 3.96 6.75
CA PRO A 90 8.48 4.61 7.66
C PRO A 90 7.76 5.18 8.88
N GLN A 91 8.40 5.12 10.05
CA GLN A 91 7.78 5.55 11.31
C GLN A 91 7.41 7.04 11.34
N ASP A 92 8.17 7.87 10.67
CA ASP A 92 7.95 9.32 10.54
C ASP A 92 6.76 9.67 9.64
N GLU A 93 6.32 8.76 8.78
CA GLU A 93 5.18 8.94 7.88
C GLU A 93 3.84 8.44 8.44
N THR A 94 3.82 7.82 9.60
CA THR A 94 2.62 7.21 10.18
C THR A 94 1.45 8.19 10.33
N LYS A 95 1.73 9.46 10.62
CA LYS A 95 0.70 10.51 10.79
C LYS A 95 0.13 11.01 9.47
N SER A 96 0.91 11.02 8.39
CA SER A 96 0.48 11.50 7.07
C SER A 96 -0.25 10.42 6.25
N ALA A 97 0.08 9.16 6.46
CA ALA A 97 -0.49 8.04 5.71
C ALA A 97 -1.95 7.77 6.11
N ILE A 98 -2.25 7.71 7.42
CA ILE A 98 -3.59 7.35 7.92
C ILE A 98 -4.39 8.60 8.24
N THR A 99 -5.28 8.96 7.34
CA THR A 99 -6.16 10.12 7.43
C THR A 99 -7.58 9.74 7.03
N THR A 100 -8.55 10.63 7.29
CA THR A 100 -9.92 10.48 6.80
C THR A 100 -9.96 10.30 5.28
N SER A 101 -9.06 10.98 4.54
CA SER A 101 -8.97 10.86 3.08
C SER A 101 -8.52 9.47 2.65
N SER A 102 -7.45 8.93 3.25
CA SER A 102 -6.96 7.59 2.91
C SER A 102 -7.99 6.51 3.23
N TYR A 103 -8.72 6.63 4.34
CA TYR A 103 -9.82 5.72 4.67
C TYR A 103 -10.94 5.75 3.63
N ARG A 104 -11.37 6.95 3.22
CA ARG A 104 -12.43 7.09 2.22
C ARG A 104 -12.03 6.47 0.89
N ILE A 105 -10.78 6.69 0.45
CA ILE A 105 -10.27 6.16 -0.82
C ILE A 105 -10.05 4.66 -0.76
N ALA A 106 -9.63 4.13 0.38
CA ALA A 106 -9.46 2.69 0.58
C ALA A 106 -10.77 1.89 0.52
N GLU A 107 -11.94 2.56 0.64
CA GLU A 107 -13.29 1.95 0.52
C GLU A 107 -13.45 0.62 1.27
N GLY A 108 -13.00 0.58 2.54
CA GLY A 108 -13.03 -0.61 3.39
C GLY A 108 -11.77 -1.49 3.29
N GLY A 109 -10.84 -1.20 2.41
CA GLY A 109 -9.57 -1.94 2.29
C GLY A 109 -8.73 -1.92 3.58
N MET A 110 -8.85 -0.85 4.38
CA MET A 110 -8.15 -0.73 5.66
C MET A 110 -8.46 -1.87 6.65
N GLU A 111 -9.65 -2.49 6.54
CA GLU A 111 -10.08 -3.58 7.42
C GLU A 111 -9.44 -4.94 7.05
N TYR A 112 -8.78 -5.02 5.90
CA TYR A 112 -8.19 -6.24 5.35
C TYR A 112 -6.67 -6.23 5.30
N VAL A 113 -6.05 -5.14 5.72
CA VAL A 113 -4.60 -4.99 5.77
C VAL A 113 -4.14 -4.66 7.18
N THR A 114 -2.92 -5.03 7.50
CA THR A 114 -2.24 -4.60 8.72
C THR A 114 -1.12 -3.64 8.33
N ILE A 115 -1.08 -2.48 9.00
CA ILE A 115 -0.08 -1.46 8.72
C ILE A 115 1.00 -1.54 9.80
N TYR A 116 2.23 -1.69 9.35
CA TYR A 116 3.40 -1.77 10.20
C TYR A 116 4.28 -0.54 10.03
N SER A 117 4.94 -0.13 11.11
CA SER A 117 5.93 0.93 11.06
C SER A 117 7.35 0.40 11.26
N VAL A 118 8.31 0.98 10.54
CA VAL A 118 9.73 0.65 10.66
C VAL A 118 10.57 1.90 10.93
N LYS A 119 11.52 1.81 11.86
CA LYS A 119 12.46 2.89 12.19
C LYS A 119 13.59 3.05 11.16
N SER A 120 13.99 1.97 10.53
CA SER A 120 15.07 1.95 9.53
C SER A 120 14.76 0.91 8.47
N MET A 121 14.49 1.38 7.26
CA MET A 121 14.24 0.54 6.10
C MET A 121 15.48 -0.32 5.78
N SER A 122 16.67 0.26 5.81
CA SER A 122 17.91 -0.47 5.53
C SER A 122 18.14 -1.66 6.46
N LYS A 123 17.92 -1.47 7.77
CA LYS A 123 18.05 -2.59 8.74
C LYS A 123 16.99 -3.68 8.46
N LEU A 124 15.77 -3.30 8.14
CA LEU A 124 14.73 -4.26 7.76
C LEU A 124 15.15 -5.06 6.54
N LEU A 125 15.56 -4.38 5.45
CA LEU A 125 15.94 -5.03 4.21
C LEU A 125 17.14 -5.97 4.41
N GLN A 126 18.14 -5.57 5.20
CA GLN A 126 19.27 -6.43 5.56
C GLN A 126 18.84 -7.67 6.33
N ALA A 127 17.90 -7.55 7.28
CA ALA A 127 17.38 -8.66 8.07
C ALA A 127 16.55 -9.67 7.24
N LEU A 128 15.92 -9.20 6.17
CA LEU A 128 15.09 -10.01 5.26
C LEU A 128 15.88 -10.59 4.08
N LYS A 129 17.12 -10.18 3.88
CA LYS A 129 17.96 -10.64 2.76
C LYS A 129 18.14 -12.15 2.79
N GLY A 130 17.83 -12.82 1.66
CA GLY A 130 17.86 -14.27 1.54
C GLY A 130 16.68 -15.01 2.21
N LYS A 131 15.78 -14.31 2.90
CA LYS A 131 14.55 -14.88 3.50
C LYS A 131 13.30 -14.51 2.73
N MET A 132 13.25 -13.30 2.22
CA MET A 132 12.24 -12.80 1.28
C MET A 132 12.92 -12.28 0.03
N LYS A 133 12.22 -12.26 -1.08
CA LYS A 133 12.72 -11.63 -2.32
C LYS A 133 12.45 -10.14 -2.29
N ILE A 134 13.47 -9.33 -2.17
CA ILE A 134 13.38 -7.87 -2.07
C ILE A 134 13.37 -7.28 -3.48
N ILE A 135 12.22 -6.75 -3.90
CA ILE A 135 11.99 -6.24 -5.26
C ILE A 135 11.65 -4.76 -5.20
N GLY A 136 12.52 -3.91 -5.76
CA GLY A 136 12.27 -2.47 -5.89
C GLY A 136 11.68 -2.11 -7.25
N THR A 137 10.91 -1.02 -7.30
CA THR A 137 10.40 -0.44 -8.55
C THR A 137 11.30 0.69 -9.03
N ASP A 138 11.65 0.68 -10.30
CA ASP A 138 12.58 1.65 -10.88
C ASP A 138 12.35 1.85 -12.37
N LEU A 139 12.27 3.09 -12.83
CA LEU A 139 12.08 3.42 -14.24
C LEU A 139 13.27 3.04 -15.13
N THR A 140 14.45 2.87 -14.53
CA THR A 140 15.69 2.49 -15.26
C THR A 140 15.97 0.99 -15.21
N ALA A 141 15.10 0.21 -14.57
CA ALA A 141 15.26 -1.23 -14.44
C ALA A 141 15.17 -1.93 -15.80
N LYS A 142 15.92 -3.03 -15.93
CA LYS A 142 15.93 -3.85 -17.16
C LYS A 142 14.92 -5.00 -17.14
N LYS A 143 14.53 -5.45 -15.92
CA LYS A 143 13.59 -6.56 -15.74
C LYS A 143 12.16 -6.04 -15.73
N SER A 144 11.30 -6.73 -16.45
CA SER A 144 9.87 -6.42 -16.52
C SER A 144 9.14 -6.88 -15.25
N SER A 145 8.10 -6.15 -14.84
CA SER A 145 7.15 -6.58 -13.81
C SER A 145 6.53 -7.96 -14.09
N ARG A 146 6.42 -8.36 -15.36
CA ARG A 146 5.94 -9.69 -15.76
C ARG A 146 6.84 -10.84 -15.33
N GLU A 147 8.08 -10.53 -14.92
CA GLU A 147 9.06 -11.52 -14.45
C GLU A 147 8.98 -11.75 -12.94
N ILE A 148 8.10 -11.06 -12.20
CA ILE A 148 8.02 -11.10 -10.73
C ILE A 148 7.94 -12.54 -10.22
N LYS A 149 7.07 -13.36 -10.78
CA LYS A 149 6.92 -14.75 -10.36
C LYS A 149 8.21 -15.56 -10.52
N LYS A 150 8.91 -15.37 -11.63
CA LYS A 150 10.22 -16.00 -11.89
C LYS A 150 11.28 -15.47 -10.94
N ILE A 151 11.25 -14.17 -10.65
CA ILE A 151 12.18 -13.51 -9.73
C ILE A 151 12.00 -14.03 -8.29
N CYS A 152 10.75 -14.22 -7.86
CA CYS A 152 10.44 -14.73 -6.51
C CYS A 152 10.89 -16.18 -6.30
N ASP A 153 10.85 -17.02 -7.34
CA ASP A 153 11.28 -18.43 -7.29
C ASP A 153 10.70 -19.20 -6.08
N GLY A 154 9.41 -18.99 -5.79
CA GLY A 154 8.72 -19.62 -4.67
C GLY A 154 8.98 -19.01 -3.28
N MET A 155 9.80 -17.97 -3.19
CA MET A 155 9.98 -17.18 -1.96
C MET A 155 8.88 -16.12 -1.83
N PRO A 156 8.50 -15.75 -0.58
CA PRO A 156 7.64 -14.57 -0.38
C PRO A 156 8.40 -13.31 -0.81
N ALA A 157 7.68 -12.34 -1.35
CA ALA A 157 8.25 -11.09 -1.82
C ALA A 157 8.02 -9.94 -0.84
N LEU A 158 9.02 -9.08 -0.68
CA LEU A 158 8.88 -7.71 -0.22
C LEU A 158 8.94 -6.79 -1.43
N MET A 159 7.79 -6.28 -1.88
CA MET A 159 7.69 -5.32 -2.97
C MET A 159 7.84 -3.91 -2.44
N ILE A 160 8.71 -3.11 -3.04
CA ILE A 160 8.98 -1.74 -2.61
C ILE A 160 8.49 -0.76 -3.67
N LEU A 161 7.59 0.13 -3.24
CA LEU A 161 7.07 1.22 -4.04
C LEU A 161 7.70 2.53 -3.56
N GLY A 162 8.27 3.29 -4.48
CA GLY A 162 8.93 4.55 -4.18
C GLY A 162 8.02 5.77 -4.32
N ASN A 163 8.53 6.90 -3.86
CA ASN A 163 7.95 8.22 -4.01
C ASN A 163 7.70 8.56 -5.50
N GLU A 164 6.66 9.35 -5.77
CA GLU A 164 6.23 9.70 -7.13
C GLU A 164 7.26 10.53 -7.90
N GLU A 165 8.01 11.38 -7.20
CA GLU A 165 8.98 12.29 -7.83
C GLU A 165 10.39 11.69 -7.90
N HIS A 166 10.78 10.96 -6.84
CA HIS A 166 12.17 10.51 -6.66
C HIS A 166 12.35 9.01 -6.80
N GLY A 167 11.24 8.24 -6.89
CA GLY A 167 11.28 6.78 -6.87
C GLY A 167 11.70 6.22 -5.52
N ILE A 168 12.33 5.06 -5.50
CA ILE A 168 12.89 4.46 -4.28
C ILE A 168 14.21 5.14 -3.91
N SER A 169 14.45 5.34 -2.61
CA SER A 169 15.66 5.96 -2.10
C SER A 169 16.92 5.15 -2.42
N ASP A 170 18.08 5.81 -2.51
CA ASP A 170 19.35 5.13 -2.77
C ASP A 170 19.70 4.07 -1.73
N GLU A 171 19.32 4.32 -0.47
CA GLU A 171 19.51 3.37 0.63
C GLU A 171 18.69 2.10 0.39
N VAL A 172 17.43 2.24 -0.01
CA VAL A 172 16.54 1.12 -0.34
C VAL A 172 17.03 0.41 -1.59
N ARG A 173 17.36 1.15 -2.65
CA ARG A 173 17.84 0.62 -3.93
C ARG A 173 19.04 -0.33 -3.77
N LYS A 174 20.03 0.04 -2.96
CA LYS A 174 21.24 -0.78 -2.68
C LYS A 174 20.95 -2.10 -1.98
N ASN A 175 19.80 -2.21 -1.31
CA ASN A 175 19.40 -3.39 -0.56
C ASN A 175 18.40 -4.28 -1.33
N CYS A 176 17.91 -3.86 -2.50
CA CYS A 176 17.07 -4.69 -3.35
C CYS A 176 17.86 -5.84 -3.95
N ASP A 177 17.25 -7.01 -4.04
CA ASP A 177 17.78 -8.15 -4.79
C ASP A 177 17.59 -7.94 -6.29
N GLU A 178 16.47 -7.29 -6.67
CA GLU A 178 16.12 -7.00 -8.05
C GLU A 178 15.38 -5.67 -8.16
N LEU A 179 15.57 -5.02 -9.29
CA LEU A 179 14.80 -3.85 -9.71
C LEU A 179 13.95 -4.20 -10.92
N ILE A 180 12.70 -3.77 -10.91
CA ILE A 180 11.74 -4.04 -11.99
C ILE A 180 11.09 -2.76 -12.49
N ILE A 181 10.66 -2.79 -13.76
CA ILE A 181 9.89 -1.74 -14.41
C ILE A 181 8.57 -2.31 -14.93
N ILE A 182 7.50 -1.51 -14.86
CA ILE A 182 6.29 -1.77 -15.64
C ILE A 182 6.60 -1.36 -17.08
N PRO A 183 6.54 -2.27 -18.07
CA PRO A 183 6.88 -1.94 -19.44
C PRO A 183 5.99 -0.82 -20.00
N PHE A 184 6.60 0.15 -20.63
CA PHE A 184 5.91 1.22 -21.30
C PHE A 184 5.65 0.86 -22.77
N PHE A 185 4.42 1.03 -23.23
CA PHE A 185 3.99 0.65 -24.59
C PHE A 185 3.58 1.86 -25.45
N GLY A 186 3.64 3.06 -24.90
CA GLY A 186 3.15 4.28 -25.55
C GLY A 186 4.14 4.96 -26.49
N MET A 187 5.34 4.40 -26.71
CA MET A 187 6.35 4.99 -27.60
C MET A 187 6.52 4.15 -28.87
N LYS A 188 6.60 4.85 -30.00
CA LYS A 188 7.23 4.30 -31.22
C LYS A 188 8.71 4.69 -31.19
N ASP A 189 9.55 3.89 -31.84
CA ASP A 189 10.99 4.16 -31.91
C ASP A 189 11.24 5.60 -32.38
N GLY A 190 11.96 6.37 -31.56
CA GLY A 190 12.35 7.76 -31.85
C GLY A 190 11.42 8.86 -31.34
N GLU A 191 10.30 8.54 -30.68
CA GLU A 191 9.39 9.51 -30.07
C GLU A 191 9.76 9.78 -28.61
N VAL A 192 9.59 11.03 -28.15
CA VAL A 192 9.72 11.41 -26.73
C VAL A 192 8.37 11.15 -26.06
N SER A 193 8.36 10.38 -24.97
CA SER A 193 7.14 10.16 -24.21
C SER A 193 6.60 11.46 -23.64
N GLN A 194 5.29 11.66 -23.76
CA GLN A 194 4.58 12.75 -23.06
C GLN A 194 4.20 12.39 -21.62
N VAL A 195 4.34 11.13 -21.25
CA VAL A 195 4.05 10.59 -19.90
C VAL A 195 5.25 9.79 -19.44
N ASP A 196 5.91 10.25 -18.38
CA ASP A 196 7.16 9.66 -17.90
C ASP A 196 6.93 8.42 -17.01
N SER A 197 5.81 8.37 -16.30
CA SER A 197 5.52 7.30 -15.35
C SER A 197 4.01 7.18 -15.04
N LEU A 198 3.61 6.04 -14.48
CA LEU A 198 2.30 5.88 -13.87
C LEU A 198 2.29 6.48 -12.47
N ASN A 199 1.14 7.01 -12.04
CA ASN A 199 0.91 7.28 -10.63
C ASN A 199 1.16 6.01 -9.80
N VAL A 200 1.77 6.14 -8.61
CA VAL A 200 2.20 5.00 -7.79
C VAL A 200 1.05 4.07 -7.40
N ALA A 201 -0.16 4.59 -7.18
CA ALA A 201 -1.32 3.76 -6.87
C ALA A 201 -1.80 2.95 -8.09
N GLN A 202 -1.67 3.49 -9.30
CA GLN A 202 -1.95 2.74 -10.54
C GLN A 202 -0.87 1.69 -10.79
N ALA A 203 0.40 2.06 -10.61
CA ALA A 203 1.51 1.13 -10.71
C ALA A 203 1.37 -0.03 -9.72
N SER A 204 0.98 0.26 -8.46
CA SER A 204 0.78 -0.76 -7.43
C SER A 204 -0.25 -1.81 -7.85
N SER A 205 -1.35 -1.41 -8.48
CA SER A 205 -2.38 -2.36 -8.92
C SER A 205 -1.87 -3.36 -9.95
N ILE A 206 -1.02 -2.92 -10.89
CA ILE A 206 -0.38 -3.79 -11.88
C ILE A 206 0.60 -4.74 -11.18
N LEU A 207 1.44 -4.21 -10.31
CA LEU A 207 2.46 -4.99 -9.61
C LEU A 207 1.85 -6.03 -8.66
N PHE A 208 0.75 -5.68 -7.99
CA PHE A 208 0.05 -6.61 -7.09
C PHE A 208 -0.66 -7.72 -7.87
N TYR A 209 -1.20 -7.41 -9.05
CA TYR A 209 -1.72 -8.43 -9.95
C TYR A 209 -0.62 -9.42 -10.35
N GLU A 210 0.52 -8.94 -10.85
CA GLU A 210 1.65 -9.79 -11.25
C GLU A 210 2.24 -10.59 -10.07
N LEU A 211 2.19 -10.05 -8.85
CA LEU A 211 2.65 -10.73 -7.64
C LEU A 211 1.68 -11.83 -7.18
N SER A 212 0.38 -11.72 -7.52
CA SER A 212 -0.67 -12.63 -7.10
C SER A 212 -0.93 -13.77 -8.10
N CYS A 213 -0.48 -13.63 -9.35
CA CYS A 213 -0.56 -14.66 -10.40
C CYS A 213 0.58 -15.66 -10.27
#